data_55937a2e54d1870c9a77a222ceec3b97
#
_entry.id   55937a2e54d1870c9a77a222ceec3b97
#
_cell.length_a   1.000
_cell.length_b   1.000
_cell.length_c   1.000
_cell.angle_alpha   90.00
_cell.angle_beta   90.00
_cell.angle_gamma   90.00
#
_symmetry.space_group_name_H-M   'P 1'
#
loop_
_entity.id
_entity.type
_entity.pdbx_description
1 polymer ?
#
loop_
_entity_poly.entity_id
_entity_poly.type
_entity_poly.pdbx_seq_one_letter_code
_entity_poly.pdbx_strand_id
1 'polypeptide(L)'
;MKKENKRYINFVKKEIQNELDIFQSFFSTPIFEKKVVYKDNDKVYICFRDNEKFLEKFNQNFYKDLKRKIIISIRSKLIRDKKFKLKRLVNFEKQNLTAIIYETL
;
A
#
# COMPACT_ATOMS: atom_id res chain seq x y z
N MET A 1 -10.90 10.86 -20.22
CA MET A 1 -9.89 11.04 -19.19
C MET A 1 -10.34 10.57 -17.82
N LYS A 2 -11.47 11.03 -17.32
CA LYS A 2 -11.98 10.60 -16.01
C LYS A 2 -12.23 9.09 -15.91
N LYS A 3 -12.72 8.47 -16.99
CA LYS A 3 -12.95 7.02 -17.03
C LYS A 3 -11.66 6.20 -16.99
N GLU A 4 -10.62 6.64 -17.69
CA GLU A 4 -9.32 5.97 -17.69
C GLU A 4 -8.65 6.05 -16.33
N ASN A 5 -8.67 7.23 -15.70
CA ASN A 5 -8.12 7.41 -14.36
C ASN A 5 -8.84 6.52 -13.35
N LYS A 6 -10.17 6.44 -13.46
CA LYS A 6 -10.98 5.63 -12.56
C LYS A 6 -10.71 4.13 -12.74
N ARG A 7 -10.58 3.67 -13.99
CA ARG A 7 -10.23 2.28 -14.30
C ARG A 7 -8.85 1.93 -13.78
N TYR A 8 -7.90 2.82 -14.00
CA TYR A 8 -6.53 2.62 -13.55
C TYR A 8 -6.46 2.56 -12.02
N ILE A 9 -7.12 3.48 -11.32
CA ILE A 9 -7.16 3.47 -9.86
C ILE A 9 -7.84 2.20 -9.35
N ASN A 10 -8.92 1.76 -9.95
CA ASN A 10 -9.59 0.54 -9.56
C ASN A 10 -8.70 -0.69 -9.76
N PHE A 11 -7.94 -0.71 -10.84
CA PHE A 11 -6.95 -1.75 -11.09
C PHE A 11 -5.88 -1.77 -10.00
N VAL A 12 -5.30 -0.60 -9.69
CA VAL A 12 -4.28 -0.49 -8.65
C VAL A 12 -4.85 -0.92 -7.30
N LYS A 13 -6.04 -0.45 -6.94
CA LYS A 13 -6.69 -0.83 -5.68
C LYS A 13 -6.85 -2.35 -5.56
N LYS A 14 -7.29 -2.99 -6.63
CA LYS A 14 -7.49 -4.44 -6.65
C LYS A 14 -6.17 -5.18 -6.46
N GLU A 15 -5.13 -4.78 -7.17
CA GLU A 15 -3.82 -5.43 -7.12
C GLU A 15 -3.17 -5.26 -5.74
N ILE A 16 -3.26 -4.06 -5.18
CA ILE A 16 -2.72 -3.79 -3.85
C ILE A 16 -3.53 -4.53 -2.79
N GLN A 17 -4.86 -4.57 -2.94
CA GLN A 17 -5.71 -5.31 -2.01
C GLN A 17 -5.37 -6.81 -2.02
N ASN A 18 -5.11 -7.38 -3.18
CA ASN A 18 -4.70 -8.78 -3.30
C ASN A 18 -3.40 -9.04 -2.54
N GLU A 19 -2.41 -8.16 -2.67
CA GLU A 19 -1.14 -8.26 -1.92
C GLU A 19 -1.37 -8.18 -0.42
N LEU A 20 -2.17 -7.22 0.01
CA LEU A 20 -2.47 -7.03 1.43
C LEU A 20 -3.25 -8.22 2.01
N ASP A 21 -4.14 -8.81 1.23
CA ASP A 21 -4.93 -9.97 1.65
C ASP A 21 -4.04 -11.19 1.94
N ILE A 22 -2.96 -11.35 1.20
CA ILE A 22 -2.00 -12.42 1.44
C ILE A 22 -1.40 -12.30 2.84
N PHE A 23 -0.95 -11.10 3.20
CA PHE A 23 -0.39 -10.86 4.55
C PHE A 23 -1.48 -10.95 5.61
N GLN A 24 -2.65 -10.37 5.33
CA GLN A 24 -3.76 -10.37 6.29
C GLN A 24 -4.25 -11.78 6.61
N SER A 25 -4.12 -12.71 5.69
CA SER A 25 -4.59 -14.09 5.89
C SER A 25 -3.94 -14.82 7.07
N PHE A 26 -2.78 -14.33 7.52
CA PHE A 26 -2.08 -14.90 8.68
C PHE A 26 -2.59 -14.37 10.02
N PHE A 27 -3.47 -13.38 10.01
CA PHE A 27 -3.90 -12.71 11.23
C PHE A 27 -5.42 -12.56 11.25
N SER A 28 -6.03 -12.74 12.43
CA SER A 28 -7.46 -12.51 12.63
C SER A 28 -7.78 -11.03 12.88
N THR A 29 -6.79 -10.26 13.35
CA THR A 29 -6.93 -8.83 13.58
C THR A 29 -6.45 -8.06 12.35
N PRO A 30 -7.20 -7.04 11.89
CA PRO A 30 -6.72 -6.22 10.77
C PRO A 30 -5.35 -5.60 11.06
N ILE A 31 -4.42 -5.74 10.12
CA ILE A 31 -3.06 -5.19 10.26
C ILE A 31 -3.11 -3.67 10.23
N PHE A 32 -3.92 -3.11 9.34
CA PHE A 32 -4.07 -1.66 9.19
C PHE A 32 -5.50 -1.24 9.50
N GLU A 33 -5.65 -0.09 10.16
CA GLU A 33 -6.94 0.49 10.43
C GLU A 33 -7.63 0.97 9.16
N LYS A 34 -6.85 1.56 8.25
CA LYS A 34 -7.38 2.14 7.01
C LYS A 34 -6.37 2.00 5.88
N LYS A 35 -6.88 1.75 4.68
CA LYS A 35 -6.10 1.68 3.44
C LYS A 35 -6.81 2.52 2.39
N VAL A 36 -6.05 3.40 1.74
CA VAL A 36 -6.59 4.27 0.68
C VAL A 36 -5.63 4.29 -0.49
N VAL A 37 -6.16 4.14 -1.69
CA VAL A 37 -5.41 4.33 -2.92
C VAL A 37 -6.10 5.41 -3.72
N TYR A 38 -5.37 6.46 -4.11
CA TYR A 38 -5.94 7.53 -4.92
C TYR A 38 -4.89 8.10 -5.86
N LYS A 39 -5.35 8.78 -6.90
CA LYS A 39 -4.49 9.41 -7.90
C LYS A 39 -4.67 10.92 -7.87
N ASP A 40 -3.56 11.64 -7.95
CA ASP A 40 -3.53 13.09 -8.07
C ASP A 40 -2.52 13.45 -9.16
N ASN A 41 -2.99 13.96 -10.28
CA ASN A 41 -2.18 14.23 -11.48
C ASN A 41 -1.49 12.96 -11.98
N ASP A 42 -0.16 12.95 -12.00
CA ASP A 42 0.65 11.81 -12.42
C ASP A 42 1.15 10.95 -11.25
N LYS A 43 0.66 11.21 -10.04
CA LYS A 43 1.08 10.48 -8.84
C LYS A 43 -0.04 9.62 -8.30
N VAL A 44 0.33 8.41 -7.90
CA VAL A 44 -0.57 7.47 -7.22
C VAL A 44 -0.09 7.31 -5.78
N TYR A 45 -1.02 7.46 -4.84
CA TYR A 45 -0.75 7.37 -3.41
C TYR A 45 -1.39 6.11 -2.86
N ILE A 46 -0.57 5.26 -2.24
CA ILE A 46 -1.03 4.06 -1.54
C ILE A 46 -0.76 4.30 -0.06
N CYS A 47 -1.80 4.57 0.71
CA CYS A 47 -1.69 5.01 2.09
C CYS A 47 -2.26 3.98 3.06
N PHE A 48 -1.55 3.75 4.16
CA PHE A 48 -1.96 2.85 5.23
C PHE A 48 -1.89 3.55 6.57
N ARG A 49 -2.87 3.28 7.43
CA ARG A 49 -2.85 3.75 8.81
C ARG A 49 -2.65 2.56 9.75
N ASP A 50 -1.77 2.72 10.74
CA ASP A 50 -1.53 1.70 11.75
C ASP A 50 -2.80 1.41 12.53
N ASN A 51 -2.99 0.15 12.91
CA ASN A 51 -4.11 -0.27 13.73
C ASN A 51 -3.61 -0.50 15.17
N GLU A 52 -4.06 0.33 16.10
CA GLU A 52 -3.65 0.24 17.51
C GLU A 52 -3.96 -1.13 18.12
N LYS A 53 -5.09 -1.73 17.74
CA LYS A 53 -5.46 -3.06 18.23
C LYS A 53 -4.45 -4.11 17.82
N PHE A 54 -3.91 -3.99 16.60
CA PHE A 54 -2.87 -4.89 16.13
C PHE A 54 -1.57 -4.67 16.91
N LEU A 55 -1.21 -3.40 17.16
CA LEU A 55 -0.01 -3.04 17.92
C LEU A 55 -0.08 -3.51 19.38
N GLU A 56 -1.27 -3.49 19.99
CA GLU A 56 -1.48 -4.01 21.34
C GLU A 56 -1.34 -5.53 21.40
N LYS A 57 -1.83 -6.21 20.38
CA LYS A 57 -1.82 -7.67 20.31
C LYS A 57 -0.44 -8.24 19.97
N PHE A 58 0.29 -7.53 19.11
CA PHE A 58 1.64 -7.90 18.68
C PHE A 58 2.57 -6.75 19.03
N ASN A 59 3.84 -7.03 19.38
CA ASN A 59 4.75 -5.96 19.77
C ASN A 59 5.17 -5.09 18.58
N GLN A 60 5.72 -3.89 18.88
CA GLN A 60 6.10 -2.91 17.85
C GLN A 60 7.18 -3.43 16.89
N ASN A 61 8.14 -4.21 17.41
CA ASN A 61 9.21 -4.74 16.56
C ASN A 61 8.66 -5.72 15.53
N PHE A 62 7.74 -6.58 15.95
CA PHE A 62 7.06 -7.50 15.05
C PHE A 62 6.29 -6.73 13.96
N TYR A 63 5.55 -5.70 14.38
CA TYR A 63 4.77 -4.88 13.45
C TYR A 63 5.68 -4.13 12.45
N LYS A 64 6.79 -3.57 12.92
CA LYS A 64 7.74 -2.87 12.03
C LYS A 64 8.30 -3.81 10.96
N ASP A 65 8.68 -5.03 11.35
CA ASP A 65 9.17 -6.02 10.40
C ASP A 65 8.09 -6.43 9.41
N LEU A 66 6.88 -6.67 9.89
CA LEU A 66 5.75 -7.03 9.04
C LEU A 66 5.43 -5.92 8.04
N LYS A 67 5.34 -4.68 8.52
CA LYS A 67 5.07 -3.51 7.68
C LYS A 67 6.16 -3.35 6.60
N ARG A 68 7.42 -3.53 6.99
CA ARG A 68 8.53 -3.46 6.02
C ARG A 68 8.40 -4.52 4.93
N LYS A 69 8.06 -5.75 5.30
CA LYS A 69 7.85 -6.83 4.34
C LYS A 69 6.70 -6.51 3.38
N ILE A 70 5.61 -5.96 3.90
CA ILE A 70 4.45 -5.54 3.10
C ILE A 70 4.87 -4.45 2.11
N ILE A 71 5.58 -3.43 2.57
CA ILE A 71 6.05 -2.33 1.73
C ILE A 71 6.97 -2.85 0.62
N ILE A 72 7.92 -3.72 0.97
CA ILE A 72 8.84 -4.32 0.00
C ILE A 72 8.07 -5.11 -1.05
N SER A 73 7.09 -5.89 -0.63
CA SER A 73 6.26 -6.69 -1.53
C SER A 73 5.49 -5.81 -2.52
N ILE A 74 4.87 -4.75 -2.03
CA ILE A 74 4.14 -3.80 -2.87
C ILE A 74 5.08 -3.11 -3.86
N ARG A 75 6.22 -2.61 -3.37
CA ARG A 75 7.20 -1.93 -4.21
C ARG A 75 7.73 -2.87 -5.30
N SER A 76 8.04 -4.10 -4.95
CA SER A 76 8.51 -5.10 -5.92
C SER A 76 7.47 -5.36 -7.01
N LYS A 77 6.21 -5.43 -6.64
CA LYS A 77 5.11 -5.60 -7.59
C LYS A 77 5.01 -4.40 -8.54
N LEU A 78 5.07 -3.20 -7.99
CA LEU A 78 4.99 -1.96 -8.77
C LEU A 78 6.17 -1.84 -9.76
N ILE A 79 7.36 -2.25 -9.34
CA ILE A 79 8.55 -2.18 -10.20
C ILE A 79 8.51 -3.21 -11.32
N ARG A 80 8.06 -4.44 -11.02
CA ARG A 80 8.08 -5.54 -11.99
C ARG A 80 6.94 -5.52 -12.99
N ASP A 81 5.78 -5.04 -12.58
CA ASP A 81 4.58 -5.07 -13.42
C ASP A 81 4.49 -3.81 -14.28
N LYS A 82 4.67 -3.97 -15.58
CA LYS A 82 4.62 -2.86 -16.54
C LYS A 82 3.27 -2.16 -16.59
N LYS A 83 2.21 -2.81 -16.14
CA LYS A 83 0.86 -2.20 -16.11
C LYS A 83 0.79 -1.00 -15.18
N PHE A 84 1.68 -0.92 -14.20
CA PHE A 84 1.71 0.21 -13.27
C PHE A 84 2.37 1.46 -13.85
N LYS A 85 3.03 1.36 -15.00
CA LYS A 85 3.63 2.50 -15.70
C LYS A 85 4.48 3.37 -14.78
N LEU A 86 5.36 2.73 -14.04
CA LEU A 86 6.17 3.37 -13.02
C LEU A 86 7.26 4.26 -13.60
N LYS A 87 7.34 5.50 -13.15
CA LYS A 87 8.43 6.42 -13.43
C LYS A 87 9.32 6.58 -12.20
N ARG A 88 8.73 6.77 -11.03
CA ARG A 88 9.45 7.04 -9.79
C ARG A 88 8.66 6.50 -8.61
N LEU A 89 9.39 6.06 -7.58
CA LEU A 89 8.79 5.43 -6.40
C LEU A 89 9.45 5.96 -5.13
N VAL A 90 8.64 6.47 -4.19
CA VAL A 90 9.10 7.05 -2.94
C VAL A 90 8.24 6.52 -1.80
N ASN A 91 8.89 6.20 -0.67
CA ASN A 91 8.19 5.87 0.58
C ASN A 91 8.17 7.09 1.49
N PHE A 92 7.08 7.22 2.24
CA PHE A 92 6.90 8.25 3.23
C PHE A 92 6.28 7.64 4.49
N GLU A 93 6.87 7.92 5.65
CA GLU A 93 6.33 7.50 6.94
C GLU A 93 6.31 8.68 7.89
N LYS A 94 5.17 8.88 8.56
CA LYS A 94 5.02 9.92 9.57
C LYS A 94 4.01 9.46 10.60
N GLN A 95 4.43 9.41 11.87
CA GLN A 95 3.59 8.94 12.98
C GLN A 95 3.01 7.56 12.66
N ASN A 96 1.68 7.45 12.59
CA ASN A 96 0.98 6.20 12.33
C ASN A 96 0.49 6.07 10.87
N LEU A 97 1.06 6.87 9.98
CA LEU A 97 0.69 6.89 8.56
C LEU A 97 1.89 6.49 7.69
N THR A 98 1.65 5.58 6.77
CA THR A 98 2.64 5.17 5.77
C THR A 98 2.05 5.40 4.38
N ALA A 99 2.84 5.95 3.48
CA ALA A 99 2.43 6.14 2.10
C ALA A 99 3.51 5.65 1.15
N ILE A 100 3.09 4.94 0.12
CA ILE A 100 3.93 4.63 -1.03
C ILE A 100 3.41 5.51 -2.16
N ILE A 101 4.28 6.35 -2.69
CA ILE A 101 3.92 7.31 -3.73
C ILE A 101 4.71 6.94 -4.98
N TYR A 102 4.01 6.72 -6.08
CA TYR A 102 4.70 6.54 -7.34
C TYR A 102 4.17 7.49 -8.41
N GLU A 103 5.10 7.94 -9.24
CA GLU A 103 4.76 8.74 -10.41
C GLU A 103 4.54 7.81 -11.58
N THR A 104 3.51 8.08 -12.38
CA THR A 104 3.21 7.32 -13.60
C THR A 104 3.94 7.94 -14.78
N LEU A 105 4.24 7.10 -15.75
CA LEU A 105 4.81 7.57 -17.02
C LEU A 105 3.84 8.43 -17.80
#